data_bf11c65de4872ff471c1bed57b661bb8
#
_entry.id   bf11c65de4872ff471c1bed57b661bb8
#
_cell.length_a   1.000
_cell.length_b   1.000
_cell.length_c   1.000
_cell.angle_alpha   90.00
_cell.angle_beta   90.00
_cell.angle_gamma   90.00
#
_symmetry.space_group_name_H-M   'P 1'
#
loop_
_entity.id
_entity.type
_entity.pdbx_description
1 polymer ?
#
loop_
_entity_poly.entity_id
_entity_poly.type
_entity_poly.pdbx_seq_one_letter_code
_entity_poly.pdbx_strand_id
1 'polypeptide(L)'
;VVWCLFINAGIHPTIAGVIVAFTVPARPKLHIYKYVNSIRESLKRLPENSNDIILSNSELSILKSIESASDKVVSPLQAMDDDLRTLVNYVVMPLFAFANASISFEGFTLASLEGVSVTIFVSLVLGKLIGIFSFTYVFIKCGWLTMPDKMDMHSLFGVSLLGGIGFTVSLFIATLSYTGMGAEGAILLNQAKIGIIGGSLFAGVCGYFYL
;
A
#
# COMPACT_ATOMS: atom_id res chain seq x y z
N VAL A 1 -20.22 -9.50 7.29
CA VAL A 1 -21.34 -10.17 6.57
C VAL A 1 -20.91 -10.51 5.13
N VAL A 2 -20.57 -9.53 4.27
CA VAL A 2 -20.18 -9.75 2.87
C VAL A 2 -19.03 -10.77 2.74
N TRP A 3 -17.99 -10.66 3.55
CA TRP A 3 -16.87 -11.59 3.59
C TRP A 3 -17.30 -13.04 3.88
N CYS A 4 -18.18 -13.25 4.85
CA CYS A 4 -18.72 -14.59 5.17
C CYS A 4 -19.56 -15.17 4.01
N LEU A 5 -20.34 -14.33 3.33
CA LEU A 5 -21.13 -14.75 2.18
C LEU A 5 -20.25 -15.21 1.02
N PHE A 6 -19.14 -14.52 0.76
CA PHE A 6 -18.18 -14.86 -0.28
C PHE A 6 -17.48 -16.19 0.01
N ILE A 7 -17.07 -16.44 1.27
CA ILE A 7 -16.49 -17.73 1.66
C ILE A 7 -17.48 -18.87 1.39
N ASN A 8 -18.74 -18.71 1.83
CA ASN A 8 -19.76 -19.73 1.62
C ASN A 8 -20.11 -19.96 0.16
N ALA A 9 -19.93 -18.94 -0.70
CA ALA A 9 -20.12 -19.05 -2.15
C ALA A 9 -18.91 -19.65 -2.89
N GLY A 10 -17.84 -20.02 -2.17
CA GLY A 10 -16.60 -20.53 -2.79
C GLY A 10 -15.79 -19.47 -3.53
N ILE A 11 -16.09 -18.18 -3.33
CA ILE A 11 -15.38 -17.06 -3.94
C ILE A 11 -14.30 -16.59 -2.95
N HIS A 12 -13.12 -16.24 -3.49
CA HIS A 12 -12.03 -15.79 -2.64
C HIS A 12 -12.39 -14.52 -1.84
N PRO A 13 -12.23 -14.53 -0.50
CA PRO A 13 -12.75 -13.46 0.38
C PRO A 13 -12.13 -12.08 0.14
N THR A 14 -10.93 -12.00 -0.44
CA THR A 14 -10.30 -10.72 -0.80
C THR A 14 -11.10 -9.92 -1.82
N ILE A 15 -11.82 -10.62 -2.73
CA ILE A 15 -12.69 -9.97 -3.72
C ILE A 15 -13.82 -9.21 -3.03
N ALA A 16 -14.32 -9.71 -1.91
CA ALA A 16 -15.33 -9.01 -1.12
C ALA A 16 -14.85 -7.63 -0.66
N GLY A 17 -13.59 -7.54 -0.19
CA GLY A 17 -12.98 -6.26 0.20
C GLY A 17 -12.89 -5.26 -0.96
N VAL A 18 -12.49 -5.73 -2.13
CA VAL A 18 -12.39 -4.90 -3.34
C VAL A 18 -13.76 -4.37 -3.78
N ILE A 19 -14.78 -5.23 -3.82
CA ILE A 19 -16.15 -4.82 -4.18
C ILE A 19 -16.70 -3.82 -3.16
N VAL A 20 -16.51 -4.05 -1.87
CA VAL A 20 -16.95 -3.12 -0.83
C VAL A 20 -16.23 -1.77 -0.97
N ALA A 21 -14.92 -1.76 -1.28
CA ALA A 21 -14.17 -0.53 -1.49
C ALA A 21 -14.74 0.32 -2.64
N PHE A 22 -15.19 -0.29 -3.73
CA PHE A 22 -15.85 0.42 -4.84
C PHE A 22 -17.20 1.04 -4.47
N THR A 23 -17.86 0.60 -3.40
CA THR A 23 -19.12 1.19 -2.93
C THR A 23 -18.90 2.45 -2.07
N VAL A 24 -17.67 2.69 -1.61
CA VAL A 24 -17.35 3.85 -0.78
C VAL A 24 -17.31 5.12 -1.64
N PRO A 25 -18.08 6.17 -1.30
CA PRO A 25 -18.12 7.38 -2.11
C PRO A 25 -16.79 8.15 -2.02
N ALA A 26 -16.19 8.41 -3.18
CA ALA A 26 -14.95 9.17 -3.30
C ALA A 26 -15.17 10.70 -3.34
N ARG A 27 -16.43 11.17 -3.45
CA ARG A 27 -16.72 12.59 -3.54
C ARG A 27 -16.88 13.20 -2.15
N PRO A 28 -16.23 14.34 -1.86
CA PRO A 28 -16.42 15.05 -0.62
C PRO A 28 -17.86 15.61 -0.53
N LYS A 29 -18.39 15.72 0.69
CA LYS A 29 -19.72 16.26 0.93
C LYS A 29 -19.78 17.79 0.79
N LEU A 30 -18.64 18.46 0.96
CA LEU A 30 -18.53 19.91 0.89
C LEU A 30 -17.45 20.33 -0.12
N HIS A 31 -17.73 21.34 -0.93
CA HIS A 31 -16.72 21.90 -1.82
C HIS A 31 -15.69 22.73 -1.05
N ILE A 32 -14.42 22.63 -1.42
CA ILE A 32 -13.29 23.34 -0.79
C ILE A 32 -13.59 24.85 -0.61
N TYR A 33 -14.21 25.49 -1.59
CA TYR A 33 -14.56 26.90 -1.52
C TYR A 33 -15.51 27.24 -0.36
N LYS A 34 -16.53 26.41 -0.15
CA LYS A 34 -17.47 26.60 0.98
C LYS A 34 -16.78 26.38 2.32
N TYR A 35 -15.85 25.41 2.36
CA TYR A 35 -15.04 25.14 3.54
C TYR A 35 -14.14 26.31 3.91
N VAL A 36 -13.36 26.85 2.96
CA VAL A 36 -12.49 28.01 3.20
C VAL A 36 -13.28 29.22 3.67
N ASN A 37 -14.44 29.49 3.10
CA ASN A 37 -15.29 30.57 3.54
C ASN A 37 -15.83 30.33 4.96
N SER A 38 -16.24 29.11 5.30
CA SER A 38 -16.69 28.75 6.64
C SER A 38 -15.57 28.93 7.68
N ILE A 39 -14.36 28.51 7.38
CA ILE A 39 -13.19 28.76 8.25
C ILE A 39 -12.96 30.27 8.41
N ARG A 40 -12.96 31.02 7.32
CA ARG A 40 -12.72 32.46 7.36
C ARG A 40 -13.76 33.19 8.23
N GLU A 41 -15.01 32.81 8.13
CA GLU A 41 -16.07 33.36 8.97
C GLU A 41 -15.93 32.95 10.45
N SER A 42 -15.54 31.71 10.68
CA SER A 42 -15.32 31.21 12.04
C SER A 42 -14.11 31.88 12.69
N LEU A 43 -13.02 32.08 11.96
CA LEU A 43 -11.84 32.81 12.45
C LEU A 43 -12.13 34.27 12.78
N LYS A 44 -12.98 34.95 12.01
CA LYS A 44 -13.39 36.34 12.32
C LYS A 44 -14.17 36.48 13.63
N ARG A 45 -14.73 35.40 14.13
CA ARG A 45 -15.50 35.38 15.41
C ARG A 45 -14.61 35.06 16.61
N LEU A 46 -13.35 34.67 16.40
CA LEU A 46 -12.41 34.48 17.49
C LEU A 46 -11.89 35.84 17.97
N PRO A 47 -11.88 36.10 19.29
CA PRO A 47 -11.31 37.33 19.85
C PRO A 47 -9.79 37.36 19.61
N GLU A 48 -9.26 38.49 19.13
CA GLU A 48 -7.83 38.67 18.80
C GLU A 48 -6.90 38.59 20.03
N ASN A 49 -7.40 38.63 21.25
CA ASN A 49 -6.61 38.70 22.48
C ASN A 49 -7.17 37.79 23.60
N SER A 50 -7.31 36.51 23.38
CA SER A 50 -7.50 35.59 24.50
C SER A 50 -6.12 35.11 25.01
N ASN A 51 -5.60 35.73 26.05
CA ASN A 51 -4.46 35.27 26.81
C ASN A 51 -4.83 34.21 27.88
N ASP A 52 -6.05 33.73 27.85
CA ASP A 52 -6.51 32.73 28.80
C ASP A 52 -6.02 31.34 28.42
N ILE A 53 -5.42 30.65 29.40
CA ILE A 53 -4.94 29.27 29.24
C ILE A 53 -6.09 28.29 28.99
N ILE A 54 -7.31 28.64 29.33
CA ILE A 54 -8.50 27.80 29.15
C ILE A 54 -9.44 28.49 28.16
N LEU A 55 -9.71 27.77 27.05
CA LEU A 55 -10.65 28.23 26.02
C LEU A 55 -12.06 28.40 26.59
N SER A 56 -12.71 29.49 26.25
CA SER A 56 -14.11 29.69 26.58
C SER A 56 -15.03 28.74 25.81
N ASN A 57 -16.25 28.51 26.30
CA ASN A 57 -17.22 27.65 25.62
C ASN A 57 -17.58 28.15 24.19
N SER A 58 -17.48 29.45 23.95
CA SER A 58 -17.68 30.06 22.63
C SER A 58 -16.53 29.74 21.69
N GLU A 59 -15.27 29.84 22.13
CA GLU A 59 -14.08 29.50 21.34
C GLU A 59 -14.06 28.01 21.02
N LEU A 60 -14.42 27.16 21.99
CA LEU A 60 -14.51 25.71 21.81
C LEU A 60 -15.59 25.35 20.78
N SER A 61 -16.71 26.06 20.74
CA SER A 61 -17.79 25.87 19.76
C SER A 61 -17.32 26.24 18.33
N ILE A 62 -16.52 27.30 18.20
CA ILE A 62 -15.95 27.74 16.92
C ILE A 62 -14.96 26.71 16.42
N LEU A 63 -14.06 26.23 17.28
CA LEU A 63 -13.08 25.19 16.90
C LEU A 63 -13.78 23.89 16.46
N LYS A 64 -14.81 23.45 17.18
CA LYS A 64 -15.62 22.30 16.79
C LYS A 64 -16.34 22.51 15.45
N SER A 65 -16.76 23.74 15.14
CA SER A 65 -17.36 24.05 13.83
C SER A 65 -16.36 23.94 12.67
N ILE A 66 -15.11 24.36 12.91
CA ILE A 66 -14.02 24.24 11.94
C ILE A 66 -13.66 22.75 11.72
N GLU A 67 -13.53 21.98 12.79
CA GLU A 67 -13.31 20.54 12.74
C GLU A 67 -14.40 19.81 11.94
N SER A 68 -15.68 20.05 12.29
CA SER A 68 -16.82 19.48 11.57
C SER A 68 -16.88 19.90 10.10
N ALA A 69 -16.41 21.08 9.75
CA ALA A 69 -16.33 21.53 8.37
C ALA A 69 -15.17 20.82 7.64
N SER A 70 -14.06 20.56 8.32
CA SER A 70 -12.92 19.79 7.80
C SER A 70 -13.34 18.39 7.41
N ASP A 71 -14.03 17.68 8.30
CA ASP A 71 -14.52 16.31 8.06
C ASP A 71 -15.46 16.18 6.87
N LYS A 72 -16.16 17.28 6.52
CA LYS A 72 -17.07 17.30 5.37
C LYS A 72 -16.35 17.53 4.02
N VAL A 73 -15.15 18.07 4.05
CA VAL A 73 -14.31 18.31 2.85
C VAL A 73 -13.53 17.07 2.48
N VAL A 74 -13.10 16.29 3.47
CA VAL A 74 -12.45 15.01 3.24
C VAL A 74 -13.47 14.00 2.71
N SER A 75 -13.15 13.32 1.62
CA SER A 75 -14.03 12.27 1.11
C SER A 75 -14.10 11.10 2.09
N PRO A 76 -15.25 10.41 2.21
CA PRO A 76 -15.35 9.23 3.07
C PRO A 76 -14.31 8.16 2.75
N LEU A 77 -13.95 8.02 1.46
CA LEU A 77 -12.90 7.10 1.01
C LEU A 77 -11.54 7.50 1.58
N GLN A 78 -11.21 8.78 1.55
CA GLN A 78 -9.93 9.29 2.06
C GLN A 78 -9.85 9.20 3.58
N ALA A 79 -10.91 9.55 4.29
CA ALA A 79 -10.97 9.41 5.75
C ALA A 79 -10.78 7.93 6.16
N MET A 80 -11.43 7.00 5.46
CA MET A 80 -11.30 5.57 5.72
C MET A 80 -9.88 5.05 5.40
N ASP A 81 -9.24 5.55 4.34
CA ASP A 81 -7.84 5.21 4.01
C ASP A 81 -6.90 5.67 5.12
N ASP A 82 -7.04 6.90 5.61
CA ASP A 82 -6.20 7.46 6.67
C ASP A 82 -6.39 6.71 8.00
N ASP A 83 -7.62 6.39 8.39
CA ASP A 83 -7.93 5.61 9.60
C ASP A 83 -7.36 4.18 9.54
N LEU A 84 -7.50 3.53 8.40
CA LEU A 84 -7.03 2.16 8.22
C LEU A 84 -5.51 2.08 8.03
N ARG A 85 -4.87 3.10 7.51
CA ARG A 85 -3.44 3.11 7.18
C ARG A 85 -2.56 2.75 8.37
N THR A 86 -2.84 3.34 9.51
CA THR A 86 -2.08 3.07 10.74
C THR A 86 -2.25 1.61 11.18
N LEU A 87 -3.48 1.11 11.24
CA LEU A 87 -3.77 -0.26 11.61
C LEU A 87 -3.15 -1.25 10.62
N VAL A 88 -3.30 -0.99 9.32
CA VAL A 88 -2.75 -1.86 8.28
C VAL A 88 -1.23 -1.90 8.36
N ASN A 89 -0.56 -0.76 8.42
CA ASN A 89 0.91 -0.71 8.38
C ASN A 89 1.57 -1.28 9.64
N TYR A 90 1.00 -1.03 10.82
CA TYR A 90 1.65 -1.40 12.08
C TYR A 90 1.14 -2.71 12.70
N VAL A 91 -0.02 -3.20 12.30
CA VAL A 91 -0.58 -4.44 12.85
C VAL A 91 -0.79 -5.49 11.76
N VAL A 92 -1.57 -5.17 10.72
CA VAL A 92 -1.95 -6.17 9.72
C VAL A 92 -0.75 -6.63 8.90
N MET A 93 0.06 -5.69 8.38
CA MET A 93 1.22 -6.02 7.53
C MET A 93 2.29 -6.83 8.27
N PRO A 94 2.71 -6.49 9.50
CA PRO A 94 3.64 -7.32 10.26
C PRO A 94 3.09 -8.71 10.59
N LEU A 95 1.83 -8.82 11.02
CA LEU A 95 1.20 -10.11 11.29
C LEU A 95 1.08 -10.97 10.03
N PHE A 96 0.69 -10.34 8.92
CA PHE A 96 0.62 -11.01 7.62
C PHE A 96 1.99 -11.51 7.16
N ALA A 97 3.02 -10.66 7.29
CA ALA A 97 4.39 -11.02 6.97
C ALA A 97 4.87 -12.21 7.82
N PHE A 98 4.64 -12.14 9.14
CA PHE A 98 5.02 -13.21 10.07
C PHE A 98 4.30 -14.53 9.73
N ALA A 99 3.00 -14.48 9.48
CA ALA A 99 2.21 -15.68 9.18
C ALA A 99 2.60 -16.34 7.84
N ASN A 100 2.96 -15.55 6.83
CA ASN A 100 3.25 -16.05 5.48
C ASN A 100 4.74 -16.30 5.22
N ALA A 101 5.64 -15.65 5.95
CA ALA A 101 7.09 -15.79 5.75
C ALA A 101 7.68 -17.07 6.37
N SER A 102 6.89 -17.87 7.08
CA SER A 102 7.38 -19.12 7.66
C SER A 102 7.91 -20.05 6.55
N ILE A 103 9.20 -20.34 6.60
CA ILE A 103 9.90 -21.27 5.72
C ILE A 103 10.17 -22.55 6.49
N SER A 104 9.80 -23.69 5.94
CA SER A 104 10.22 -24.96 6.48
C SER A 104 11.64 -25.26 6.00
N PHE A 105 12.56 -25.34 6.94
CA PHE A 105 13.96 -25.72 6.64
C PHE A 105 14.15 -27.24 6.66
N GLU A 106 13.12 -28.02 6.96
CA GLU A 106 13.14 -29.46 6.86
C GLU A 106 13.31 -29.87 5.41
N GLY A 107 14.43 -30.57 5.11
CA GLY A 107 14.75 -30.99 3.75
C GLY A 107 15.33 -29.87 2.85
N PHE A 108 15.81 -28.78 3.42
CA PHE A 108 16.50 -27.72 2.64
C PHE A 108 17.78 -28.29 2.04
N THR A 109 17.82 -28.36 0.72
CA THR A 109 19.00 -28.75 -0.07
C THR A 109 19.35 -27.62 -1.02
N LEU A 110 20.58 -27.61 -1.53
CA LEU A 110 20.99 -26.66 -2.58
C LEU A 110 20.06 -26.72 -3.80
N ALA A 111 19.50 -27.89 -4.08
CA ALA A 111 18.48 -28.07 -5.13
C ALA A 111 17.19 -27.27 -4.87
N SER A 112 16.90 -26.90 -3.62
CA SER A 112 15.75 -26.02 -3.29
C SER A 112 15.95 -24.57 -3.74
N LEU A 113 17.18 -24.19 -4.06
CA LEU A 113 17.53 -22.89 -4.65
C LEU A 113 17.42 -22.89 -6.18
N GLU A 114 17.17 -24.05 -6.80
CA GLU A 114 17.00 -24.19 -8.25
C GLU A 114 15.53 -24.10 -8.67
N GLY A 115 15.27 -24.03 -9.96
CA GLY A 115 13.92 -24.07 -10.51
C GLY A 115 13.07 -22.84 -10.15
N VAL A 116 11.97 -23.06 -9.41
CA VAL A 116 10.98 -22.00 -9.08
C VAL A 116 11.60 -20.88 -8.26
N SER A 117 12.51 -21.17 -7.35
CA SER A 117 13.16 -20.16 -6.50
C SER A 117 13.96 -19.15 -7.33
N VAL A 118 14.81 -19.62 -8.24
CA VAL A 118 15.60 -18.74 -9.15
C VAL A 118 14.68 -17.98 -10.10
N THR A 119 13.69 -18.66 -10.66
CA THR A 119 12.75 -18.03 -11.61
C THR A 119 12.04 -16.86 -10.97
N ILE A 120 11.54 -17.04 -9.75
CA ILE A 120 10.85 -15.98 -9.01
C ILE A 120 11.82 -14.86 -8.61
N PHE A 121 13.01 -15.20 -8.14
CA PHE A 121 14.06 -14.21 -7.83
C PHE A 121 14.37 -13.31 -9.03
N VAL A 122 14.68 -13.92 -10.17
CA VAL A 122 15.00 -13.20 -11.42
C VAL A 122 13.80 -12.37 -11.89
N SER A 123 12.60 -12.93 -11.85
CA SER A 123 11.38 -12.23 -12.25
C SER A 123 11.08 -11.02 -11.38
N LEU A 124 11.29 -11.10 -10.07
CA LEU A 124 11.09 -9.98 -9.16
C LEU A 124 12.13 -8.88 -9.37
N VAL A 125 13.41 -9.24 -9.50
CA VAL A 125 14.49 -8.26 -9.63
C VAL A 125 14.52 -7.67 -11.03
N LEU A 126 14.69 -8.51 -12.06
CA LEU A 126 14.88 -8.05 -13.44
C LEU A 126 13.55 -7.75 -14.12
N GLY A 127 12.52 -8.58 -13.95
CA GLY A 127 11.23 -8.39 -14.59
C GLY A 127 10.56 -7.08 -14.18
N LYS A 128 10.53 -6.78 -12.88
CA LYS A 128 9.99 -5.53 -12.38
C LYS A 128 10.87 -4.33 -12.72
N LEU A 129 12.18 -4.44 -12.58
CA LEU A 129 13.10 -3.39 -12.98
C LEU A 129 12.90 -2.99 -14.45
N ILE A 130 12.96 -3.96 -15.35
CA ILE A 130 12.79 -3.72 -16.78
C ILE A 130 11.37 -3.20 -17.06
N GLY A 131 10.35 -3.81 -16.47
CA GLY A 131 8.96 -3.40 -16.65
C GLY A 131 8.73 -1.96 -16.23
N ILE A 132 9.01 -1.63 -14.98
CA ILE A 132 8.76 -0.29 -14.42
C ILE A 132 9.59 0.77 -15.15
N PHE A 133 10.89 0.51 -15.32
CA PHE A 133 11.79 1.48 -15.97
C PHE A 133 11.42 1.71 -17.42
N SER A 134 11.24 0.65 -18.23
CA SER A 134 10.98 0.80 -19.66
C SER A 134 9.63 1.44 -19.94
N PHE A 135 8.56 1.03 -19.23
CA PHE A 135 7.25 1.67 -19.41
C PHE A 135 7.29 3.15 -19.03
N THR A 136 7.83 3.49 -17.88
CA THR A 136 7.91 4.89 -17.43
C THR A 136 8.77 5.71 -18.39
N TYR A 137 9.91 5.17 -18.83
CA TYR A 137 10.78 5.84 -19.80
C TYR A 137 10.09 6.12 -21.13
N VAL A 138 9.37 5.13 -21.68
CA VAL A 138 8.62 5.29 -22.93
C VAL A 138 7.56 6.38 -22.81
N PHE A 139 6.78 6.38 -21.72
CA PHE A 139 5.74 7.40 -21.52
C PHE A 139 6.31 8.81 -21.34
N ILE A 140 7.45 8.95 -20.68
CA ILE A 140 8.17 10.24 -20.58
C ILE A 140 8.64 10.67 -21.96
N LYS A 141 9.25 9.77 -22.73
CA LYS A 141 9.77 10.07 -24.07
C LYS A 141 8.66 10.42 -25.08
N CYS A 142 7.50 9.79 -24.95
CA CYS A 142 6.31 10.12 -25.74
C CYS A 142 5.63 11.44 -25.33
N GLY A 143 6.09 12.10 -24.27
CA GLY A 143 5.51 13.36 -23.79
C GLY A 143 4.18 13.21 -23.06
N TRP A 144 3.78 11.98 -22.73
CA TRP A 144 2.55 11.70 -21.97
C TRP A 144 2.73 11.95 -20.47
N LEU A 145 3.96 11.83 -19.98
CA LEU A 145 4.31 12.09 -18.59
C LEU A 145 5.44 13.11 -18.51
N THR A 146 5.31 14.05 -17.59
CA THR A 146 6.39 14.96 -17.23
C THR A 146 7.15 14.40 -16.04
N MET A 147 8.46 14.46 -16.09
CA MET A 147 9.30 14.05 -14.97
C MET A 147 9.10 15.04 -13.80
N PRO A 148 8.93 14.57 -12.56
CA PRO A 148 8.85 15.46 -11.41
C PRO A 148 10.11 16.31 -11.26
N ASP A 149 9.95 17.55 -10.78
CA ASP A 149 11.07 18.43 -10.46
C ASP A 149 12.01 17.72 -9.47
N LYS A 150 13.32 17.72 -9.75
CA LYS A 150 14.39 17.07 -8.98
C LYS A 150 14.51 15.54 -9.15
N MET A 151 13.85 14.93 -10.12
CA MET A 151 13.98 13.49 -10.39
C MET A 151 14.77 13.29 -11.68
N ASP A 152 15.93 12.61 -11.60
CA ASP A 152 16.77 12.24 -12.73
C ASP A 152 16.52 10.81 -13.20
N MET A 153 17.04 10.45 -14.37
CA MET A 153 16.98 9.07 -14.88
C MET A 153 17.63 8.05 -13.93
N HIS A 154 18.67 8.47 -13.21
CA HIS A 154 19.30 7.63 -12.18
C HIS A 154 18.31 7.33 -11.05
N SER A 155 17.61 8.34 -10.54
CA SER A 155 16.59 8.16 -9.51
C SER A 155 15.45 7.26 -10.00
N LEU A 156 15.03 7.40 -11.26
CA LEU A 156 14.02 6.53 -11.85
C LEU A 156 14.48 5.06 -11.88
N PHE A 157 15.74 4.81 -12.24
CA PHE A 157 16.30 3.46 -12.24
C PHE A 157 16.35 2.88 -10.81
N GLY A 158 16.83 3.64 -9.84
CA GLY A 158 16.87 3.20 -8.44
C GLY A 158 15.50 2.91 -7.84
N VAL A 159 14.51 3.76 -8.11
CA VAL A 159 13.10 3.52 -7.70
C VAL A 159 12.54 2.27 -8.39
N SER A 160 12.86 2.06 -9.68
CA SER A 160 12.45 0.87 -10.41
C SER A 160 13.05 -0.42 -9.83
N LEU A 161 14.29 -0.34 -9.32
CA LEU A 161 14.95 -1.45 -8.64
C LEU A 161 14.28 -1.74 -7.28
N LEU A 162 13.96 -0.69 -6.49
CA LEU A 162 13.16 -0.85 -5.26
C LEU A 162 11.77 -1.43 -5.53
N GLY A 163 11.20 -1.16 -6.70
CA GLY A 163 9.95 -1.79 -7.16
C GLY A 163 10.04 -3.32 -7.24
N GLY A 164 11.26 -3.89 -7.29
CA GLY A 164 11.51 -5.33 -7.17
C GLY A 164 11.09 -5.94 -5.83
N ILE A 165 10.92 -5.14 -4.78
CA ILE A 165 10.42 -5.60 -3.47
C ILE A 165 8.98 -6.07 -3.64
N GLY A 166 8.77 -7.38 -3.60
CA GLY A 166 7.45 -7.98 -3.80
C GLY A 166 6.85 -8.62 -2.55
N PHE A 167 7.60 -8.67 -1.48
CA PHE A 167 7.46 -9.47 -0.27
C PHE A 167 6.02 -9.92 0.05
N THR A 168 5.13 -9.01 0.50
CA THR A 168 3.78 -9.36 0.99
C THR A 168 2.86 -9.87 -0.11
N VAL A 169 2.76 -9.14 -1.23
CA VAL A 169 1.88 -9.49 -2.34
C VAL A 169 2.37 -10.76 -3.04
N SER A 170 3.68 -10.90 -3.24
CA SER A 170 4.26 -12.08 -3.87
C SER A 170 4.08 -13.34 -3.02
N LEU A 171 4.25 -13.25 -1.69
CA LEU A 171 3.98 -14.35 -0.77
C LEU A 171 2.51 -14.75 -0.79
N PHE A 172 1.61 -13.78 -0.81
CA PHE A 172 0.17 -14.04 -0.88
C PHE A 172 -0.22 -14.76 -2.17
N ILE A 173 0.27 -14.27 -3.32
CA ILE A 173 0.01 -14.91 -4.62
C ILE A 173 0.61 -16.32 -4.67
N ALA A 174 1.83 -16.52 -4.17
CA ALA A 174 2.45 -17.83 -4.11
C ALA A 174 1.63 -18.80 -3.24
N THR A 175 1.18 -18.35 -2.08
CA THR A 175 0.33 -19.17 -1.20
C THR A 175 -0.96 -19.56 -1.92
N LEU A 176 -1.64 -18.63 -2.58
CA LEU A 176 -2.86 -18.93 -3.34
C LEU A 176 -2.62 -19.90 -4.50
N SER A 177 -1.50 -19.73 -5.21
CA SER A 177 -1.19 -20.53 -6.40
C SER A 177 -0.87 -21.99 -6.08
N TYR A 178 -0.17 -22.21 -4.98
CA TYR A 178 0.30 -23.56 -4.63
C TYR A 178 -0.54 -24.27 -3.54
N THR A 179 -1.43 -23.53 -2.85
CA THR A 179 -2.38 -24.16 -1.90
C THR A 179 -3.37 -25.03 -2.66
N GLY A 180 -3.48 -26.29 -2.23
CA GLY A 180 -4.38 -27.26 -2.88
C GLY A 180 -3.70 -28.21 -3.87
N MET A 181 -2.42 -28.02 -4.18
CA MET A 181 -1.65 -28.94 -5.06
C MET A 181 -1.04 -30.14 -4.31
N GLY A 182 -1.43 -30.38 -3.07
CA GLY A 182 -0.92 -31.48 -2.27
C GLY A 182 0.55 -31.34 -1.87
N ALA A 183 1.28 -32.45 -1.79
CA ALA A 183 2.68 -32.48 -1.35
C ALA A 183 3.63 -31.71 -2.29
N GLU A 184 3.41 -31.79 -3.60
CA GLU A 184 4.21 -31.03 -4.58
C GLU A 184 4.00 -29.50 -4.41
N GLY A 185 2.76 -29.07 -4.16
CA GLY A 185 2.47 -27.68 -3.90
C GLY A 185 3.19 -27.12 -2.67
N ALA A 186 3.35 -27.92 -1.62
CA ALA A 186 4.10 -27.50 -0.43
C ALA A 186 5.58 -27.28 -0.72
N ILE A 187 6.19 -28.13 -1.56
CA ILE A 187 7.60 -27.98 -1.99
C ILE A 187 7.76 -26.72 -2.85
N LEU A 188 6.89 -26.55 -3.85
CA LEU A 188 6.91 -25.39 -4.74
C LEU A 188 6.67 -24.08 -3.99
N LEU A 189 5.74 -24.08 -3.02
CA LEU A 189 5.48 -22.94 -2.15
C LEU A 189 6.71 -22.57 -1.32
N ASN A 190 7.41 -23.54 -0.77
CA ASN A 190 8.63 -23.30 0.01
C ASN A 190 9.74 -22.72 -0.88
N GLN A 191 9.95 -23.26 -2.08
CA GLN A 191 10.89 -22.70 -3.07
C GLN A 191 10.48 -21.27 -3.47
N ALA A 192 9.19 -21.03 -3.71
CA ALA A 192 8.69 -19.71 -4.05
C ALA A 192 8.96 -18.69 -2.93
N LYS A 193 8.72 -19.04 -1.67
CA LYS A 193 9.02 -18.19 -0.52
C LYS A 193 10.49 -17.80 -0.44
N ILE A 194 11.40 -18.75 -0.66
CA ILE A 194 12.85 -18.49 -0.69
C ILE A 194 13.19 -17.49 -1.80
N GLY A 195 12.69 -17.71 -3.01
CA GLY A 195 12.91 -16.81 -4.15
C GLY A 195 12.36 -15.39 -3.92
N ILE A 196 11.18 -15.29 -3.29
CA ILE A 196 10.53 -14.00 -2.97
C ILE A 196 11.33 -13.24 -1.94
N ILE A 197 11.71 -13.88 -0.84
CA ILE A 197 12.45 -13.23 0.25
C ILE A 197 13.84 -12.82 -0.23
N GLY A 198 14.55 -13.71 -0.92
CA GLY A 198 15.86 -13.41 -1.50
C GLY A 198 15.80 -12.28 -2.52
N GLY A 199 14.85 -12.33 -3.46
CA GLY A 199 14.66 -11.30 -4.48
C GLY A 199 14.28 -9.94 -3.90
N SER A 200 13.38 -9.92 -2.90
CA SER A 200 12.98 -8.69 -2.23
C SER A 200 14.11 -8.06 -1.42
N LEU A 201 14.89 -8.87 -0.71
CA LEU A 201 16.05 -8.42 0.03
C LEU A 201 17.13 -7.85 -0.91
N PHE A 202 17.43 -8.57 -1.99
CA PHE A 202 18.40 -8.13 -2.98
C PHE A 202 17.97 -6.81 -3.65
N ALA A 203 16.72 -6.72 -4.10
CA ALA A 203 16.18 -5.51 -4.71
C ALA A 203 16.20 -4.32 -3.75
N GLY A 204 15.87 -4.56 -2.47
CA GLY A 204 15.89 -3.53 -1.42
C GLY A 204 17.29 -3.01 -1.15
N VAL A 205 18.25 -3.92 -0.94
CA VAL A 205 19.66 -3.56 -0.67
C VAL A 205 20.27 -2.84 -1.87
N CYS A 206 20.15 -3.42 -3.08
CA CYS A 206 20.70 -2.80 -4.28
C CYS A 206 20.04 -1.46 -4.60
N GLY A 207 18.72 -1.34 -4.43
CA GLY A 207 18.00 -0.09 -4.66
C GLY A 207 18.38 1.00 -3.66
N TYR A 208 18.56 0.64 -2.39
CA TYR A 208 19.00 1.56 -1.34
C TYR A 208 20.41 2.12 -1.57
N PHE A 209 21.36 1.25 -1.95
CA PHE A 209 22.73 1.70 -2.21
C PHE A 209 22.89 2.44 -3.53
N TYR A 210 21.97 2.25 -4.47
CA TYR A 210 22.00 2.93 -5.77
C TYR A 210 21.42 4.35 -5.69
N LEU A 211 20.40 4.61 -4.87
CA LEU A 211 19.79 5.92 -4.64
C LEU A 211 20.61 6.81 -3.70
#